data_17ae8e6c5c4590f292cb3b06642178ac
#
_entry.id   17ae8e6c5c4590f292cb3b06642178ac
#
_cell.length_a   1.000
_cell.length_b   1.000
_cell.length_c   1.000
_cell.angle_alpha   90.00
_cell.angle_beta   90.00
_cell.angle_gamma   90.00
#
_symmetry.space_group_name_H-M   'P 1'
#
loop_
_entity.id
_entity.type
_entity.pdbx_description
1 polymer ?
#
loop_
_entity_poly.entity_id
_entity_poly.type
_entity_poly.pdbx_seq_one_letter_code
_entity_poly.pdbx_strand_id
1 'polypeptide(L)'
;MEKQNKNREQLKKMYFDYELTPEDVFTHKNYVILTRSGIEKIMAKSQIIVTYKIIKSERDFASVLATSHYGKKTLETTGSALRGTSYKDGNTQSHYVLEMAEKRSMARAVLKILNLYEIGVKSEDEADDFVKTK
;
A
#
# COMPACT_ATOMS: atom_id res chain seq x y z
N MET A 1 17.27 5.99 19.73
CA MET A 1 16.90 7.40 19.68
C MET A 1 17.22 8.08 18.35
N GLU A 2 18.43 7.90 17.85
CA GLU A 2 18.79 8.48 16.56
C GLU A 2 17.94 7.93 15.41
N LYS A 3 17.63 6.64 15.43
CA LYS A 3 16.80 6.02 14.40
C LYS A 3 15.37 6.59 14.42
N GLN A 4 14.82 6.81 15.61
CA GLN A 4 13.46 7.37 15.75
C GLN A 4 13.41 8.80 15.27
N ASN A 5 14.45 9.60 15.55
CA ASN A 5 14.52 10.98 15.09
C ASN A 5 14.65 11.06 13.57
N LYS A 6 15.48 10.19 12.99
CA LYS A 6 15.60 10.09 11.52
C LYS A 6 14.28 9.74 10.88
N ASN A 7 13.57 8.74 11.44
CA ASN A 7 12.28 8.34 10.89
C ASN A 7 11.27 9.47 10.97
N ARG A 8 11.26 10.20 12.08
CA ARG A 8 10.34 11.33 12.26
C ARG A 8 10.60 12.42 11.23
N GLU A 9 11.86 12.73 10.97
CA GLU A 9 12.22 13.73 9.94
C GLU A 9 11.83 13.27 8.55
N GLN A 10 12.06 12.00 8.24
CA GLN A 10 11.68 11.43 6.96
C GLN A 10 10.16 11.41 6.77
N LEU A 11 9.41 11.15 7.85
CA LEU A 11 7.96 11.19 7.80
C LEU A 11 7.46 12.62 7.55
N LYS A 12 8.04 13.60 8.22
CA LYS A 12 7.68 15.01 7.98
C LYS A 12 7.96 15.42 6.55
N LYS A 13 9.11 14.99 6.03
CA LYS A 13 9.47 15.27 4.65
C LYS A 13 8.47 14.64 3.68
N MET A 14 8.05 13.41 3.97
CA MET A 14 7.04 12.72 3.16
C MET A 14 5.73 13.50 3.14
N TYR A 15 5.25 13.93 4.30
CA TYR A 15 4.02 14.71 4.36
C TYR A 15 4.12 15.99 3.54
N PHE A 16 5.25 16.67 3.63
CA PHE A 16 5.46 17.93 2.93
C PHE A 16 5.61 17.72 1.42
N ASP A 17 6.50 16.81 1.03
CA ASP A 17 6.83 16.59 -0.40
C ASP A 17 5.63 16.11 -1.20
N TYR A 18 4.78 15.28 -0.60
CA TYR A 18 3.62 14.74 -1.30
C TYR A 18 2.31 15.45 -0.94
N GLU A 19 2.40 16.51 -0.14
CA GLU A 19 1.24 17.31 0.27
C GLU A 19 0.12 16.46 0.83
N LEU A 20 0.47 15.56 1.76
CA LEU A 20 -0.49 14.63 2.35
C LEU A 20 -1.42 15.35 3.32
N THR A 21 -2.70 15.02 3.25
CA THR A 21 -3.75 15.59 4.08
C THR A 21 -4.28 14.52 5.04
N PRO A 22 -5.12 14.89 6.02
CA PRO A 22 -5.72 13.89 6.90
C PRO A 22 -6.57 12.83 6.18
N GLU A 23 -6.96 13.07 4.93
CA GLU A 23 -7.66 12.09 4.12
C GLU A 23 -6.71 11.05 3.54
N ASP A 24 -5.42 11.38 3.46
CA ASP A 24 -4.42 10.55 2.82
C ASP A 24 -3.69 9.63 3.79
N VAL A 25 -3.75 9.93 5.08
CA VAL A 25 -2.90 9.24 6.06
C VAL A 25 -3.53 9.28 7.44
N PHE A 26 -3.34 8.19 8.20
CA PHE A 26 -3.73 8.13 9.61
C PHE A 26 -2.70 7.26 10.34
N THR A 27 -2.78 7.27 11.68
CA THR A 27 -1.88 6.45 12.49
C THR A 27 -2.63 5.28 13.09
N HIS A 28 -1.97 4.14 13.18
CA HIS A 28 -2.50 2.93 13.80
C HIS A 28 -1.36 2.27 14.55
N LYS A 29 -1.49 2.24 15.89
CA LYS A 29 -0.40 1.78 16.77
C LYS A 29 0.84 2.64 16.50
N ASN A 30 1.96 2.04 16.15
CA ASN A 30 3.21 2.76 15.89
C ASN A 30 3.45 3.01 14.39
N TYR A 31 2.45 2.75 13.56
CA TYR A 31 2.59 2.85 12.12
C TYR A 31 1.82 4.01 11.54
N VAL A 32 2.37 4.58 10.49
CA VAL A 32 1.69 5.55 9.65
C VAL A 32 1.03 4.76 8.51
N ILE A 33 -0.27 4.91 8.38
CA ILE A 33 -1.04 4.16 7.39
C ILE A 33 -1.48 5.11 6.27
N LEU A 34 -1.08 4.80 5.06
CA LEU A 34 -1.51 5.55 3.88
C LEU A 34 -2.82 4.97 3.36
N THR A 35 -3.77 5.86 3.12
CA THR A 35 -5.00 5.47 2.45
C THR A 35 -4.72 5.30 0.96
N ARG A 36 -5.69 4.74 0.23
CA ARG A 36 -5.58 4.62 -1.21
C ARG A 36 -5.30 5.99 -1.85
N SER A 37 -5.99 7.03 -1.38
CA SER A 37 -5.76 8.39 -1.84
C SER A 37 -4.31 8.83 -1.64
N GLY A 38 -3.75 8.52 -0.49
CA GLY A 38 -2.34 8.83 -0.19
C GLY A 38 -1.37 8.09 -1.11
N ILE A 39 -1.61 6.80 -1.32
CA ILE A 39 -0.76 6.00 -2.22
C ILE A 39 -0.81 6.56 -3.65
N GLU A 40 -1.99 6.84 -4.14
CA GLU A 40 -2.15 7.37 -5.50
C GLU A 40 -1.49 8.74 -5.67
N LYS A 41 -1.60 9.58 -4.64
CA LYS A 41 -0.97 10.90 -4.66
C LYS A 41 0.56 10.79 -4.71
N ILE A 42 1.13 9.90 -3.88
CA ILE A 42 2.57 9.66 -3.88
C ILE A 42 3.02 9.11 -5.23
N MET A 43 2.28 8.15 -5.77
CA MET A 43 2.60 7.54 -7.05
C MET A 43 2.62 8.59 -8.17
N ALA A 44 1.62 9.46 -8.20
CA ALA A 44 1.52 10.50 -9.23
C ALA A 44 2.66 11.52 -9.11
N LYS A 45 2.93 12.00 -7.90
CA LYS A 45 3.96 13.02 -7.69
C LYS A 45 5.37 12.47 -7.91
N SER A 46 5.58 11.20 -7.60
CA SER A 46 6.88 10.55 -7.82
C SER A 46 7.07 10.06 -9.24
N GLN A 47 6.01 10.11 -10.05
CA GLN A 47 6.03 9.60 -11.42
C GLN A 47 6.38 8.11 -11.46
N ILE A 48 5.87 7.36 -10.49
CA ILE A 48 6.02 5.90 -10.48
C ILE A 48 4.99 5.32 -11.45
N ILE A 49 5.47 4.47 -12.34
CA ILE A 49 4.61 3.77 -13.29
C ILE A 49 4.46 2.33 -12.81
N VAL A 50 3.22 1.88 -12.69
CA VAL A 50 2.94 0.51 -12.26
C VAL A 50 2.16 -0.20 -13.36
N THR A 51 2.66 -1.37 -13.75
CA THR A 51 1.99 -2.24 -14.69
C THR A 51 1.62 -3.54 -13.98
N TYR A 52 0.61 -4.24 -14.48
CA TYR A 52 0.04 -5.38 -13.78
C TYR A 52 -0.02 -6.60 -14.67
N LYS A 53 0.15 -7.77 -14.05
CA LYS A 53 -0.08 -9.05 -14.68
C LYS A 53 -0.99 -9.85 -13.74
N ILE A 54 -2.12 -10.30 -14.26
CA ILE A 54 -3.03 -11.14 -13.51
C ILE A 54 -2.45 -12.53 -13.48
N ILE A 55 -2.09 -13.03 -12.29
CA ILE A 55 -1.55 -14.37 -12.14
C ILE A 55 -2.69 -15.37 -12.06
N LYS A 56 -3.72 -15.03 -11.29
CA LYS A 56 -4.88 -15.88 -11.12
C LYS A 56 -6.11 -15.03 -10.84
N SER A 57 -7.22 -15.39 -11.46
CA SER A 57 -8.48 -14.68 -11.22
C SER A 57 -9.60 -15.70 -11.17
N GLU A 58 -10.13 -15.96 -9.99
CA GLU A 58 -11.24 -16.86 -9.75
C GLU A 58 -12.34 -16.10 -9.03
N ARG A 59 -13.47 -16.73 -8.82
CA ARG A 59 -14.61 -16.10 -8.18
C ARG A 59 -14.27 -15.54 -6.80
N ASP A 60 -13.56 -16.31 -5.98
CA ASP A 60 -13.28 -15.95 -4.59
C ASP A 60 -11.78 -15.73 -4.33
N PHE A 61 -10.96 -15.79 -5.35
CA PHE A 61 -9.52 -15.61 -5.21
C PHE A 61 -8.92 -14.93 -6.43
N ALA A 62 -8.02 -13.99 -6.19
CA ALA A 62 -7.23 -13.35 -7.24
C ALA A 62 -5.83 -13.07 -6.75
N SER A 63 -4.88 -13.12 -7.67
CA SER A 63 -3.49 -12.78 -7.40
C SER A 63 -2.97 -11.97 -8.58
N VAL A 64 -2.31 -10.86 -8.29
CA VAL A 64 -1.82 -9.90 -9.28
C VAL A 64 -0.36 -9.61 -9.01
N LEU A 65 0.43 -9.58 -10.06
CA LEU A 65 1.82 -9.15 -10.02
C LEU A 65 1.88 -7.70 -10.51
N ALA A 66 2.43 -6.82 -9.68
CA ALA A 66 2.64 -5.43 -10.05
C ALA A 66 4.13 -5.23 -10.32
N THR A 67 4.45 -4.57 -11.43
CA THR A 67 5.80 -4.16 -11.74
C THR A 67 5.85 -2.65 -11.69
N SER A 68 6.66 -2.11 -10.78
CA SER A 68 6.79 -0.67 -10.59
C SER A 68 8.11 -0.18 -11.16
N HIS A 69 8.05 1.01 -11.73
CA HIS A 69 9.21 1.68 -12.33
C HIS A 69 9.34 3.07 -11.71
N TYR A 70 10.50 3.34 -11.15
CA TYR A 70 10.82 4.64 -10.56
C TYR A 70 12.23 5.01 -10.98
N GLY A 71 12.34 5.94 -11.94
CA GLY A 71 13.62 6.25 -12.55
C GLY A 71 14.20 4.98 -13.19
N LYS A 72 15.37 4.58 -12.74
CA LYS A 72 16.04 3.37 -13.24
C LYS A 72 15.73 2.13 -12.40
N LYS A 73 14.97 2.29 -11.32
CA LYS A 73 14.58 1.18 -10.46
C LYS A 73 13.36 0.47 -11.02
N THR A 74 13.38 -0.85 -10.92
CA THR A 74 12.24 -1.69 -11.25
C THR A 74 12.07 -2.74 -10.17
N LEU A 75 10.85 -2.90 -9.69
CA LEU A 75 10.53 -3.84 -8.64
C LEU A 75 9.22 -4.55 -8.96
N GLU A 76 9.14 -5.80 -8.53
CA GLU A 76 7.91 -6.57 -8.66
C GLU A 76 7.35 -6.86 -7.27
N THR A 77 6.04 -6.74 -7.14
CA THR A 77 5.33 -7.07 -5.90
C THR A 77 4.05 -7.82 -6.26
N THR A 78 3.57 -8.61 -5.32
CA THR A 78 2.32 -9.33 -5.53
C THR A 78 1.28 -8.86 -4.53
N GLY A 79 0.02 -8.99 -4.92
CA GLY A 79 -1.10 -8.81 -4.03
C GLY A 79 -2.10 -9.91 -4.29
N SER A 80 -2.75 -10.38 -3.24
CA SER A 80 -3.76 -11.40 -3.38
C SER A 80 -4.99 -11.05 -2.55
N ALA A 81 -6.12 -11.56 -2.96
CA ALA A 81 -7.36 -11.42 -2.24
C ALA A 81 -8.09 -12.75 -2.26
N LEU A 82 -8.33 -13.30 -1.08
CA LEU A 82 -9.12 -14.51 -0.90
C LEU A 82 -10.36 -14.12 -0.11
N ARG A 83 -11.52 -14.31 -0.72
CA ARG A 83 -12.78 -13.96 -0.08
C ARG A 83 -13.13 -14.94 1.00
N GLY A 84 -13.51 -14.42 2.17
CA GLY A 84 -13.92 -15.24 3.29
C GLY A 84 -14.87 -14.46 4.19
N THR A 85 -15.45 -15.13 5.17
CA THR A 85 -16.34 -14.51 6.15
C THR A 85 -15.58 -13.89 7.31
N SER A 86 -14.32 -14.30 7.49
CA SER A 86 -13.45 -13.77 8.53
C SER A 86 -12.01 -13.90 8.06
N TYR A 87 -11.08 -13.26 8.77
CA TYR A 87 -9.66 -13.35 8.44
C TYR A 87 -9.09 -14.78 8.54
N LYS A 88 -9.82 -15.70 9.16
CA LYS A 88 -9.43 -17.11 9.23
C LYS A 88 -9.70 -17.85 7.92
N ASP A 89 -10.74 -17.42 7.21
CA ASP A 89 -11.16 -18.04 5.95
C ASP A 89 -10.58 -17.35 4.74
N GLY A 90 -10.21 -16.09 4.88
CA GLY A 90 -9.69 -15.28 3.79
C GLY A 90 -9.16 -13.98 4.29
N ASN A 91 -8.74 -13.11 3.38
CA ASN A 91 -8.18 -11.80 3.71
C ASN A 91 -9.01 -10.62 3.22
N THR A 92 -10.21 -10.89 2.74
CA THR A 92 -11.18 -9.87 2.38
C THR A 92 -12.59 -10.45 2.40
N GLN A 93 -13.58 -9.59 2.65
CA GLN A 93 -14.99 -9.96 2.51
C GLN A 93 -15.58 -9.44 1.21
N SER A 94 -14.79 -8.69 0.44
CA SER A 94 -15.23 -8.08 -0.80
C SER A 94 -15.42 -9.12 -1.90
N HIS A 95 -16.46 -8.92 -2.71
CA HIS A 95 -16.67 -9.73 -3.91
C HIS A 95 -15.71 -9.33 -5.04
N TYR A 96 -15.07 -8.19 -4.92
CA TYR A 96 -14.18 -7.63 -5.94
C TYR A 96 -12.74 -8.05 -5.68
N VAL A 97 -12.50 -9.37 -5.69
CA VAL A 97 -11.19 -9.92 -5.33
C VAL A 97 -10.09 -9.48 -6.29
N LEU A 98 -10.39 -9.38 -7.58
CA LEU A 98 -9.37 -8.95 -8.54
C LEU A 98 -8.93 -7.51 -8.27
N GLU A 99 -9.90 -6.62 -8.09
CA GLU A 99 -9.61 -5.21 -7.80
C GLU A 99 -8.88 -5.04 -6.48
N MET A 100 -9.24 -5.84 -5.47
CA MET A 100 -8.54 -5.82 -4.18
C MET A 100 -7.10 -6.32 -4.32
N ALA A 101 -6.89 -7.38 -5.09
CA ALA A 101 -5.55 -7.90 -5.34
C ALA A 101 -4.69 -6.86 -6.06
N GLU A 102 -5.26 -6.18 -7.05
CA GLU A 102 -4.57 -5.12 -7.77
C GLU A 102 -4.18 -3.97 -6.85
N LYS A 103 -5.11 -3.50 -6.03
CA LYS A 103 -4.82 -2.42 -5.08
C LYS A 103 -3.71 -2.79 -4.11
N ARG A 104 -3.73 -4.00 -3.60
CA ARG A 104 -2.70 -4.48 -2.67
C ARG A 104 -1.34 -4.57 -3.33
N SER A 105 -1.29 -5.06 -4.58
CA SER A 105 -0.03 -5.14 -5.30
C SER A 105 0.52 -3.75 -5.61
N MET A 106 -0.34 -2.80 -5.98
CA MET A 106 0.05 -1.41 -6.25
C MET A 106 0.60 -0.75 -4.99
N ALA A 107 -0.12 -0.84 -3.88
CA ALA A 107 0.29 -0.21 -2.63
C ALA A 107 1.65 -0.74 -2.19
N ARG A 108 1.84 -2.05 -2.26
CA ARG A 108 3.12 -2.67 -1.90
C ARG A 108 4.24 -2.23 -2.84
N ALA A 109 3.92 -2.09 -4.13
CA ALA A 109 4.91 -1.64 -5.11
C ALA A 109 5.40 -0.23 -4.79
N VAL A 110 4.49 0.69 -4.51
CA VAL A 110 4.85 2.07 -4.21
C VAL A 110 5.65 2.17 -2.91
N LEU A 111 5.16 1.53 -1.86
CA LEU A 111 5.84 1.57 -0.56
C LEU A 111 7.23 0.93 -0.61
N LYS A 112 7.36 -0.15 -1.37
CA LYS A 112 8.62 -0.88 -1.45
C LYS A 112 9.66 -0.14 -2.30
N ILE A 113 9.26 0.42 -3.45
CA ILE A 113 10.21 1.08 -4.35
C ILE A 113 10.72 2.39 -3.75
N LEU A 114 9.95 3.01 -2.87
CA LEU A 114 10.35 4.23 -2.16
C LEU A 114 10.92 3.96 -0.77
N ASN A 115 11.04 2.69 -0.38
CA ASN A 115 11.56 2.28 0.93
C ASN A 115 10.77 2.84 2.12
N LEU A 116 9.47 3.05 1.94
CA LEU A 116 8.65 3.64 2.99
C LEU A 116 8.36 2.67 4.14
N TYR A 117 8.44 1.37 3.90
CA TYR A 117 8.28 0.39 4.97
C TYR A 117 9.31 0.59 6.08
N GLU A 118 10.53 1.00 5.73
CA GLU A 118 11.62 1.16 6.69
C GLU A 118 11.35 2.27 7.70
N ILE A 119 10.53 3.24 7.35
CA ILE A 119 10.22 4.35 8.27
C ILE A 119 8.85 4.17 8.93
N GLY A 120 8.30 2.96 8.87
CA GLY A 120 7.06 2.63 9.56
C GLY A 120 5.79 3.02 8.83
N VAL A 121 5.84 3.12 7.51
CA VAL A 121 4.68 3.44 6.69
C VAL A 121 4.11 2.16 6.10
N LYS A 122 2.81 2.01 6.15
CA LYS A 122 2.08 0.87 5.59
C LYS A 122 0.86 1.38 4.84
N SER A 123 0.20 0.48 4.11
CA SER A 123 -1.02 0.80 3.38
C SER A 123 -2.23 0.19 4.07
N GLU A 124 -3.36 0.89 4.03
CA GLU A 124 -4.61 0.37 4.56
C GLU A 124 -5.08 -0.90 3.84
N ASP A 125 -4.63 -1.09 2.60
CA ASP A 125 -5.03 -2.25 1.80
C ASP A 125 -4.28 -3.53 2.17
N GLU A 126 -3.24 -3.44 3.01
CA GLU A 126 -2.42 -4.61 3.36
C GLU A 126 -3.08 -5.54 4.37
N ALA A 127 -3.98 -5.02 5.19
CA ALA A 127 -4.68 -5.83 6.18
C ALA A 127 -6.01 -5.18 6.52
N ASP A 128 -7.00 -6.03 6.81
CA ASP A 128 -8.33 -5.54 7.16
C ASP A 128 -8.36 -4.79 8.48
N ASP A 129 -7.40 -5.05 9.37
CA ASP A 129 -7.33 -4.35 10.65
C ASP A 129 -6.73 -2.94 10.52
N PHE A 130 -6.21 -2.57 9.36
CA PHE A 130 -5.74 -1.21 9.09
C PHE A 130 -6.90 -0.33 8.65
N VAL A 131 -7.98 -0.35 9.42
CA VAL A 131 -9.15 0.46 9.13
C VAL A 131 -9.05 1.76 9.91
N LYS A 132 -9.36 2.87 9.24
CA LYS A 132 -9.36 4.18 9.89
C LYS A 132 -10.40 4.20 11.00
N THR A 133 -9.94 4.36 12.24
CA THR A 133 -10.82 4.40 13.40
C THR A 133 -11.58 5.72 13.43
N LYS A 134 -12.86 5.60 13.69
CA LYS A 134 -13.71 6.79 13.80
C LYS A 134 -13.50 7.52 15.11
#